data_4391836bc5c48f4cfe0df3994204f658
#
_entry.id   4391836bc5c48f4cfe0df3994204f658
#
_cell.length_a   1.000
_cell.length_b   1.000
_cell.length_c   1.000
_cell.angle_alpha   90.00
_cell.angle_beta   90.00
_cell.angle_gamma   90.00
#
_symmetry.space_group_name_H-M   'P 1'
#
loop_
_entity.id
_entity.type
_entity.pdbx_description
1 polymer ?
#
loop_
_entity_poly.entity_id
_entity_poly.type
_entity_poly.pdbx_seq_one_letter_code
_entity_poly.pdbx_strand_id
1 'polypeptide(L)'
;TILFYAHMDGQPVHPEEWDQESPWSPVLKTAGGDVLPLERLLKGEADPDDRLFARSAADDKAPIIMLLAAMNALQAEGLEPEVNIKILLDSHEEGGPRTLGDVVTRNAGLLAADAIVMLDGPMHISNRPTVVYGHRGGAGFELTVFGARTELHSGHYGNYSPNPAQLLASLLSTFKDDCGRVTVEGFYDGVVFDEETKAAFASVPDDEDAIKRRIGIAEADCVGASYQEAINYPSFNIAGLRSADVGASRRTIIPESATAAIGMRTVPATPPQRLLSLARAHIQAQGYHLVDGVPTEEERQTYPRLAYMTKGGGAPALQTPLTAPVGNWIVTSLTETFGEAPVRIPLMGGTVPTSGLRALGAPIMLLPLVNADNNQHAANENMRIGNYYAGVRALHGLMLTPFNGGTEEKDN
;
A
#
# COMPACT_ATOMS: atom_id res chain seq x y z
N THR A 1 -26.35 8.29 1.97
CA THR A 1 -25.25 9.23 1.59
C THR A 1 -23.97 8.48 1.40
N ILE A 2 -23.32 8.66 0.25
CA ILE A 2 -21.98 8.11 -0.06
C ILE A 2 -20.99 9.26 -0.14
N LEU A 3 -19.83 9.10 0.53
CA LEU A 3 -18.70 10.03 0.45
C LEU A 3 -17.66 9.45 -0.51
N PHE A 4 -17.48 10.07 -1.66
CA PHE A 4 -16.38 9.78 -2.57
C PHE A 4 -15.13 10.57 -2.15
N TYR A 5 -14.00 9.88 -2.08
CA TYR A 5 -12.69 10.47 -1.79
C TYR A 5 -11.75 10.26 -2.98
N ALA A 6 -11.03 11.31 -3.33
CA ALA A 6 -9.92 11.30 -4.27
C ALA A 6 -8.91 12.40 -3.90
N HIS A 7 -7.70 12.39 -4.46
CA HIS A 7 -6.73 13.44 -4.20
C HIS A 7 -6.29 14.19 -5.47
N MET A 8 -5.86 15.45 -5.30
CA MET A 8 -5.55 16.37 -6.39
C MET A 8 -4.06 16.61 -6.60
N ASP A 9 -3.25 16.37 -5.58
CA ASP A 9 -1.80 16.51 -5.66
C ASP A 9 -1.16 15.33 -6.40
N GLY A 10 0.12 15.28 -6.47
CA GLY A 10 0.87 14.21 -7.10
C GLY A 10 2.30 14.18 -6.62
N GLN A 11 2.94 13.04 -6.78
CA GLN A 11 4.33 12.80 -6.42
C GLN A 11 5.29 13.79 -7.10
N PRO A 12 6.38 14.17 -6.43
CA PRO A 12 7.47 14.91 -7.05
C PRO A 12 7.96 14.24 -8.33
N VAL A 13 8.48 15.03 -9.24
CA VAL A 13 8.98 14.56 -10.54
C VAL A 13 10.48 14.76 -10.68
N HIS A 14 11.12 13.86 -11.41
CA HIS A 14 12.45 13.98 -11.97
C HIS A 14 12.30 14.12 -13.48
N PRO A 15 12.23 15.35 -14.03
CA PRO A 15 11.90 15.57 -15.45
C PRO A 15 12.83 14.86 -16.42
N GLU A 16 14.08 14.65 -16.03
CA GLU A 16 15.12 13.95 -16.81
C GLU A 16 14.85 12.46 -17.03
N GLU A 17 13.93 11.86 -16.26
CA GLU A 17 13.54 10.47 -16.39
C GLU A 17 12.32 10.27 -17.31
N TRP A 18 11.68 11.37 -17.76
CA TRP A 18 10.48 11.30 -18.59
C TRP A 18 10.81 11.32 -20.07
N ASP A 19 10.07 10.52 -20.84
CA ASP A 19 10.19 10.44 -22.31
C ASP A 19 9.55 11.63 -23.05
N GLN A 20 9.05 12.63 -22.32
CA GLN A 20 8.40 13.83 -22.84
C GLN A 20 9.02 15.09 -22.27
N GLU A 21 8.85 16.23 -22.97
CA GLU A 21 9.48 17.49 -22.61
C GLU A 21 9.14 17.96 -21.19
N SER A 22 7.92 17.72 -20.73
CA SER A 22 7.47 18.05 -19.39
C SER A 22 6.54 17.00 -18.83
N PRO A 23 6.78 16.53 -17.60
CA PRO A 23 5.84 15.63 -16.90
C PRO A 23 4.43 16.19 -16.74
N TRP A 24 4.28 17.51 -16.80
CA TRP A 24 3.01 18.23 -16.60
C TRP A 24 2.28 18.56 -17.91
N SER A 25 2.91 18.32 -19.05
CA SER A 25 2.29 18.50 -20.37
C SER A 25 1.79 17.14 -20.87
N PRO A 26 0.46 16.91 -20.98
CA PRO A 26 -0.05 15.61 -21.34
C PRO A 26 0.31 15.23 -22.78
N VAL A 27 0.70 13.97 -22.98
CA VAL A 27 1.01 13.38 -24.29
C VAL A 27 0.18 12.12 -24.48
N LEU A 28 -0.57 12.07 -25.59
CA LEU A 28 -1.30 10.87 -25.98
C LEU A 28 -0.37 9.97 -26.80
N LYS A 29 -0.32 8.68 -26.49
CA LYS A 29 0.46 7.69 -27.26
C LYS A 29 -0.41 6.46 -27.55
N THR A 30 -0.13 5.82 -28.67
CA THR A 30 -0.68 4.47 -28.97
C THR A 30 -0.16 3.44 -27.94
N ALA A 31 -0.77 2.27 -27.90
CA ALA A 31 -0.24 1.13 -27.16
C ALA A 31 1.19 0.76 -27.59
N GLY A 32 1.60 1.06 -28.81
CA GLY A 32 2.94 0.86 -29.36
C GLY A 32 3.93 1.97 -29.00
N GLY A 33 3.49 3.08 -28.39
CA GLY A 33 4.32 4.21 -27.98
C GLY A 33 4.39 5.38 -28.98
N ASP A 34 3.73 5.30 -30.12
CA ASP A 34 3.69 6.39 -31.09
C ASP A 34 2.86 7.56 -30.58
N VAL A 35 3.40 8.78 -30.68
CA VAL A 35 2.72 10.02 -30.24
C VAL A 35 1.54 10.34 -31.16
N LEU A 36 0.41 10.63 -30.55
CA LEU A 36 -0.83 11.01 -31.22
C LEU A 36 -1.24 12.47 -30.90
N PRO A 37 -1.95 13.16 -31.82
CA PRO A 37 -2.54 14.46 -31.51
C PRO A 37 -3.57 14.36 -30.38
N LEU A 38 -3.48 15.26 -29.38
CA LEU A 38 -4.43 15.30 -28.27
C LEU A 38 -5.88 15.58 -28.70
N GLU A 39 -6.06 16.22 -29.86
CA GLU A 39 -7.38 16.49 -30.45
C GLU A 39 -8.19 15.21 -30.70
N ARG A 40 -7.55 14.06 -30.84
CA ARG A 40 -8.25 12.77 -30.97
C ARG A 40 -9.07 12.44 -29.71
N LEU A 41 -8.61 12.82 -28.52
CA LEU A 41 -9.40 12.68 -27.29
C LEU A 41 -10.68 13.53 -27.37
N LEU A 42 -10.55 14.79 -27.79
CA LEU A 42 -11.69 15.71 -27.87
C LEU A 42 -12.73 15.28 -28.91
N LYS A 43 -12.31 14.53 -29.94
CA LYS A 43 -13.20 14.02 -30.99
C LYS A 43 -13.74 12.61 -30.66
N GLY A 44 -13.31 11.97 -29.56
CA GLY A 44 -13.67 10.58 -29.28
C GLY A 44 -13.04 9.56 -30.25
N GLU A 45 -11.92 9.91 -30.89
CA GLU A 45 -11.23 9.09 -31.89
C GLU A 45 -10.04 8.31 -31.32
N ALA A 46 -9.80 8.41 -29.98
CA ALA A 46 -8.74 7.65 -29.30
C ALA A 46 -9.16 6.18 -29.14
N ASP A 47 -8.20 5.28 -29.37
CA ASP A 47 -8.41 3.85 -29.13
C ASP A 47 -8.48 3.59 -27.62
N PRO A 48 -9.27 2.61 -27.15
CA PRO A 48 -9.29 2.23 -25.74
C PRO A 48 -7.91 1.83 -25.18
N ASP A 49 -6.99 1.34 -26.00
CA ASP A 49 -5.64 0.99 -25.58
C ASP A 49 -4.62 2.14 -25.69
N ASP A 50 -5.01 3.27 -26.27
CA ASP A 50 -4.20 4.51 -26.24
C ASP A 50 -4.02 4.97 -24.79
N ARG A 51 -2.91 5.67 -24.50
CA ARG A 51 -2.55 6.10 -23.15
C ARG A 51 -2.24 7.59 -23.10
N LEU A 52 -2.78 8.25 -22.09
CA LEU A 52 -2.45 9.64 -21.74
C LEU A 52 -1.33 9.64 -20.70
N PHE A 53 -0.18 10.19 -21.06
CA PHE A 53 1.00 10.29 -20.21
C PHE A 53 1.10 11.69 -19.60
N ALA A 54 1.04 11.78 -18.29
CA ALA A 54 1.36 12.98 -17.50
C ALA A 54 1.45 12.61 -16.03
N ARG A 55 2.11 13.41 -15.20
CA ARG A 55 2.06 13.27 -13.74
C ARG A 55 0.62 13.49 -13.25
N SER A 56 0.18 12.64 -12.34
CA SER A 56 -1.18 12.57 -11.79
C SER A 56 -2.26 12.23 -12.83
N ALA A 57 -1.89 11.73 -14.01
CA ALA A 57 -2.87 11.30 -15.01
C ALA A 57 -3.66 10.07 -14.54
N ALA A 58 -3.04 9.20 -13.74
CA ALA A 58 -3.69 8.05 -13.12
C ALA A 58 -3.90 8.27 -11.62
N ASP A 59 -2.91 8.81 -10.94
CA ASP A 59 -2.81 8.94 -9.50
C ASP A 59 -2.82 10.43 -9.09
N ASP A 60 -3.96 11.06 -8.78
CA ASP A 60 -5.34 10.51 -8.73
C ASP A 60 -6.35 11.44 -9.44
N LYS A 61 -5.89 12.23 -10.45
CA LYS A 61 -6.75 13.21 -11.14
C LYS A 61 -7.76 12.57 -12.10
N ALA A 62 -7.42 11.43 -12.72
CA ALA A 62 -8.37 10.77 -13.63
C ALA A 62 -9.65 10.34 -12.91
N PRO A 63 -9.65 9.70 -11.74
CA PRO A 63 -10.86 9.38 -10.98
C PRO A 63 -11.73 10.60 -10.67
N ILE A 64 -11.13 11.77 -10.37
CA ILE A 64 -11.89 13.02 -10.17
C ILE A 64 -12.64 13.40 -11.44
N ILE A 65 -11.97 13.35 -12.59
CA ILE A 65 -12.58 13.70 -13.88
C ILE A 65 -13.62 12.66 -14.30
N MET A 66 -13.38 11.36 -14.01
CA MET A 66 -14.37 10.29 -14.22
C MET A 66 -15.63 10.54 -13.40
N LEU A 67 -15.49 10.95 -12.12
CA LEU A 67 -16.61 11.27 -11.25
C LEU A 67 -17.45 12.44 -11.80
N LEU A 68 -16.79 13.52 -12.21
CA LEU A 68 -17.45 14.67 -12.81
C LEU A 68 -18.13 14.32 -14.15
N ALA A 69 -17.50 13.48 -14.97
CA ALA A 69 -18.06 13.02 -16.23
C ALA A 69 -19.31 12.15 -16.02
N ALA A 70 -19.29 11.26 -15.01
CA ALA A 70 -20.44 10.46 -14.64
C ALA A 70 -21.63 11.33 -14.18
N MET A 71 -21.37 12.34 -13.34
CA MET A 71 -22.40 13.28 -12.89
C MET A 71 -22.98 14.09 -14.07
N ASN A 72 -22.12 14.55 -14.98
CA ASN A 72 -22.56 15.26 -16.19
C ASN A 72 -23.39 14.36 -17.12
N ALA A 73 -23.06 13.07 -17.22
CA ALA A 73 -23.84 12.11 -18.00
C ALA A 73 -25.25 11.95 -17.42
N LEU A 74 -25.39 11.76 -16.10
CA LEU A 74 -26.68 11.71 -15.42
C LEU A 74 -27.52 12.96 -15.72
N GLN A 75 -26.93 14.14 -15.59
CA GLN A 75 -27.61 15.39 -15.87
C GLN A 75 -28.07 15.49 -17.33
N ALA A 76 -27.24 15.07 -18.29
CA ALA A 76 -27.57 15.08 -19.71
C ALA A 76 -28.69 14.08 -20.06
N GLU A 77 -28.77 12.97 -19.33
CA GLU A 77 -29.80 11.94 -19.47
C GLU A 77 -31.11 12.30 -18.71
N GLY A 78 -31.08 13.36 -17.89
CA GLY A 78 -32.21 13.75 -17.05
C GLY A 78 -32.49 12.77 -15.91
N LEU A 79 -31.46 12.05 -15.47
CA LEU A 79 -31.50 11.10 -14.37
C LEU A 79 -31.02 11.72 -13.06
N GLU A 80 -31.62 11.31 -11.96
CA GLU A 80 -31.19 11.70 -10.61
C GLU A 80 -30.46 10.53 -9.94
N PRO A 81 -29.40 10.79 -9.16
CA PRO A 81 -28.75 9.75 -8.39
C PRO A 81 -29.69 9.12 -7.33
N GLU A 82 -29.63 7.80 -7.18
CA GLU A 82 -30.35 7.04 -6.13
C GLU A 82 -29.71 7.19 -4.75
N VAL A 83 -28.57 7.87 -4.64
CA VAL A 83 -27.84 8.12 -3.40
C VAL A 83 -27.49 9.60 -3.25
N ASN A 84 -27.45 10.11 -2.02
CA ASN A 84 -26.85 11.41 -1.77
C ASN A 84 -25.33 11.32 -1.91
N ILE A 85 -24.76 12.24 -2.66
CA ILE A 85 -23.32 12.26 -2.97
C ILE A 85 -22.64 13.37 -2.21
N LYS A 86 -21.53 13.02 -1.54
CA LYS A 86 -20.53 13.96 -1.03
C LYS A 86 -19.20 13.67 -1.69
N ILE A 87 -18.39 14.69 -1.91
CA ILE A 87 -17.07 14.57 -2.51
C ILE A 87 -16.06 15.25 -1.60
N LEU A 88 -15.02 14.53 -1.23
CA LEU A 88 -13.86 15.03 -0.49
C LEU A 88 -12.63 14.92 -1.39
N LEU A 89 -12.07 16.07 -1.77
CA LEU A 89 -10.84 16.15 -2.53
C LEU A 89 -9.69 16.55 -1.61
N ASP A 90 -8.72 15.66 -1.44
CA ASP A 90 -7.49 15.92 -0.68
C ASP A 90 -6.46 16.60 -1.61
N SER A 91 -5.82 17.65 -1.12
CA SER A 91 -4.77 18.37 -1.84
C SER A 91 -3.38 18.10 -1.28
N HIS A 92 -3.24 17.16 -0.37
CA HIS A 92 -1.99 16.90 0.35
C HIS A 92 -1.85 15.43 0.79
N GLU A 93 -2.23 14.50 -0.10
CA GLU A 93 -2.11 13.07 0.14
C GLU A 93 -0.66 12.61 -0.01
N GLU A 94 0.01 13.03 -1.09
CA GLU A 94 1.27 12.51 -1.59
C GLU A 94 2.51 13.09 -0.89
N GLY A 95 2.37 14.23 -0.26
CA GLY A 95 3.53 14.92 0.29
C GLY A 95 3.28 15.64 1.60
N GLY A 96 4.18 15.46 2.57
CA GLY A 96 4.24 16.23 3.81
C GLY A 96 3.36 15.74 4.96
N PRO A 97 3.20 16.53 6.02
CA PRO A 97 2.43 16.12 7.20
C PRO A 97 0.95 16.02 6.84
N ARG A 98 0.37 14.85 7.03
CA ARG A 98 -1.03 14.55 6.72
C ARG A 98 -1.97 15.32 7.63
N THR A 99 -2.71 16.27 7.07
CA THR A 99 -3.68 17.11 7.79
C THR A 99 -5.12 16.60 7.67
N LEU A 100 -5.34 15.58 6.82
CA LEU A 100 -6.66 15.01 6.54
C LEU A 100 -7.45 14.67 7.80
N GLY A 101 -6.82 14.03 8.80
CA GLY A 101 -7.49 13.67 10.06
C GLY A 101 -8.03 14.86 10.83
N ASP A 102 -7.28 15.98 10.87
CA ASP A 102 -7.71 17.21 11.53
C ASP A 102 -8.85 17.89 10.78
N VAL A 103 -8.80 17.89 9.44
CA VAL A 103 -9.88 18.44 8.59
C VAL A 103 -11.14 17.63 8.76
N VAL A 104 -11.06 16.30 8.70
CA VAL A 104 -12.18 15.38 8.87
C VAL A 104 -12.82 15.55 10.26
N THR A 105 -12.01 15.60 11.31
CA THR A 105 -12.50 15.77 12.70
C THR A 105 -13.25 17.08 12.87
N ARG A 106 -12.72 18.18 12.33
CA ARG A 106 -13.37 19.50 12.42
C ARG A 106 -14.64 19.61 11.60
N ASN A 107 -14.79 18.81 10.55
CA ASN A 107 -15.92 18.86 9.63
C ASN A 107 -16.75 17.55 9.65
N ALA A 108 -16.67 16.77 10.73
CA ALA A 108 -17.30 15.45 10.80
C ALA A 108 -18.81 15.48 10.47
N GLY A 109 -19.54 16.49 10.91
CA GLY A 109 -20.97 16.62 10.58
C GLY A 109 -21.23 16.88 9.10
N LEU A 110 -20.38 17.68 8.42
CA LEU A 110 -20.48 17.92 6.98
C LEU A 110 -20.12 16.66 6.19
N LEU A 111 -19.12 15.90 6.65
CA LEU A 111 -18.59 14.72 5.97
C LEU A 111 -19.29 13.42 6.39
N ALA A 112 -20.24 13.46 7.34
CA ALA A 112 -21.00 12.27 7.75
C ALA A 112 -21.63 11.58 6.54
N ALA A 113 -21.38 10.27 6.41
CA ALA A 113 -21.85 9.43 5.32
C ALA A 113 -22.12 8.01 5.82
N ASP A 114 -22.93 7.25 5.09
CA ASP A 114 -23.23 5.86 5.40
C ASP A 114 -22.13 4.92 4.91
N ALA A 115 -21.36 5.35 3.90
CA ALA A 115 -20.15 4.67 3.39
C ALA A 115 -19.20 5.66 2.74
N ILE A 116 -17.92 5.29 2.69
CA ILE A 116 -16.84 6.03 2.03
C ILE A 116 -16.31 5.16 0.90
N VAL A 117 -16.24 5.70 -0.31
CA VAL A 117 -15.64 5.06 -1.48
C VAL A 117 -14.41 5.87 -1.89
N MET A 118 -13.24 5.29 -1.71
CA MET A 118 -11.97 5.87 -2.16
C MET A 118 -11.73 5.46 -3.62
N LEU A 119 -11.46 6.44 -4.46
CA LEU A 119 -11.24 6.21 -5.91
C LEU A 119 -9.75 6.05 -6.24
N ASP A 120 -8.93 5.88 -5.25
CA ASP A 120 -7.47 5.80 -5.31
C ASP A 120 -6.97 4.35 -5.50
N GLY A 121 -5.83 4.22 -6.19
CA GLY A 121 -5.13 2.96 -6.45
C GLY A 121 -5.48 2.31 -7.79
N PRO A 122 -4.64 1.36 -8.25
CA PRO A 122 -4.84 0.69 -9.53
C PRO A 122 -5.79 -0.51 -9.42
N MET A 123 -6.48 -0.81 -10.53
CA MET A 123 -7.25 -2.04 -10.71
C MET A 123 -6.34 -3.27 -10.64
N HIS A 124 -6.95 -4.45 -10.52
CA HIS A 124 -6.24 -5.71 -10.68
C HIS A 124 -5.59 -5.80 -12.08
N ILE A 125 -4.44 -6.48 -12.16
CA ILE A 125 -3.65 -6.60 -13.41
C ILE A 125 -4.42 -7.20 -14.59
N SER A 126 -5.49 -7.96 -14.33
CA SER A 126 -6.40 -8.44 -15.37
C SER A 126 -7.20 -7.33 -16.06
N ASN A 127 -7.13 -6.11 -15.59
CA ASN A 127 -7.90 -4.95 -16.02
C ASN A 127 -9.43 -5.14 -15.95
N ARG A 128 -9.91 -6.10 -15.16
CA ARG A 128 -11.33 -6.27 -14.84
C ARG A 128 -11.73 -5.29 -13.74
N PRO A 129 -13.02 -4.85 -13.71
CA PRO A 129 -13.53 -4.07 -12.59
C PRO A 129 -13.11 -4.68 -11.25
N THR A 130 -12.62 -3.85 -10.35
CA THR A 130 -11.99 -4.31 -9.10
C THR A 130 -12.62 -3.60 -7.91
N VAL A 131 -12.89 -4.35 -6.84
CA VAL A 131 -13.34 -3.82 -5.55
C VAL A 131 -12.37 -4.28 -4.47
N VAL A 132 -11.87 -3.36 -3.67
CA VAL A 132 -10.89 -3.65 -2.62
C VAL A 132 -11.50 -3.33 -1.25
N TYR A 133 -11.49 -4.31 -0.37
CA TYR A 133 -12.14 -4.22 0.95
C TYR A 133 -11.23 -3.64 2.02
N GLY A 134 -9.96 -3.45 1.72
CA GLY A 134 -9.03 -2.87 2.66
C GLY A 134 -7.59 -2.87 2.16
N HIS A 135 -6.69 -2.42 3.02
CA HIS A 135 -5.27 -2.34 2.70
C HIS A 135 -4.40 -2.74 3.89
N ARG A 136 -3.19 -3.19 3.59
CA ARG A 136 -2.19 -3.44 4.63
C ARG A 136 -1.80 -2.14 5.30
N GLY A 137 -1.46 -2.23 6.59
CA GLY A 137 -0.75 -1.19 7.28
C GLY A 137 0.76 -1.36 7.15
N GLY A 138 1.50 -0.50 7.84
CA GLY A 138 2.95 -0.57 7.90
C GLY A 138 3.46 -0.30 9.31
N ALA A 139 4.62 -0.85 9.62
CA ALA A 139 5.42 -0.51 10.79
C ALA A 139 6.90 -0.60 10.42
N GLY A 140 7.76 0.13 11.10
CA GLY A 140 9.19 0.06 10.83
C GLY A 140 10.03 0.56 11.98
N PHE A 141 11.29 0.12 12.02
CA PHE A 141 12.28 0.57 12.99
C PHE A 141 13.69 0.39 12.41
N GLU A 142 14.65 1.09 13.00
CA GLU A 142 16.06 0.80 12.78
C GLU A 142 16.62 0.02 13.96
N LEU A 143 17.48 -0.96 13.66
CA LEU A 143 18.17 -1.80 14.63
C LEU A 143 19.67 -1.64 14.44
N THR A 144 20.35 -1.06 15.44
CA THR A 144 21.81 -0.95 15.47
C THR A 144 22.37 -1.93 16.50
N VAL A 145 23.29 -2.78 16.07
CA VAL A 145 24.10 -3.64 16.94
C VAL A 145 25.47 -3.01 17.12
N PHE A 146 25.95 -2.95 18.35
CA PHE A 146 27.23 -2.32 18.71
C PHE A 146 28.32 -3.37 18.92
N GLY A 147 29.52 -3.03 18.42
CA GLY A 147 30.78 -3.71 18.68
C GLY A 147 31.65 -2.95 19.70
N ALA A 148 32.94 -2.86 19.43
CA ALA A 148 33.86 -2.07 20.20
C ALA A 148 33.51 -0.57 20.16
N ARG A 149 34.10 0.21 21.07
CA ARG A 149 33.84 1.66 21.20
C ARG A 149 34.20 2.45 19.92
N THR A 150 35.21 1.99 19.22
CA THR A 150 35.74 2.57 17.98
C THR A 150 36.07 1.46 17.00
N GLU A 151 36.23 1.80 15.75
CA GLU A 151 36.77 0.89 14.75
C GLU A 151 38.13 0.33 15.19
N LEU A 152 38.35 -0.95 14.98
CA LEU A 152 39.56 -1.66 15.35
C LEU A 152 40.26 -2.22 14.12
N HIS A 153 41.60 -2.23 14.14
CA HIS A 153 42.37 -2.92 13.09
C HIS A 153 42.11 -4.44 13.15
N SER A 154 41.59 -5.03 12.08
CA SER A 154 41.17 -6.44 12.06
C SER A 154 42.35 -7.42 12.22
N GLY A 155 43.56 -7.04 11.83
CA GLY A 155 44.76 -7.84 12.02
C GLY A 155 45.18 -7.96 13.48
N HIS A 156 44.85 -6.97 14.31
CA HIS A 156 45.20 -6.98 15.74
C HIS A 156 44.08 -7.58 16.61
N TYR A 157 42.81 -7.37 16.21
CA TYR A 157 41.65 -7.70 17.04
C TYR A 157 40.72 -8.73 16.40
N GLY A 158 41.04 -9.27 15.24
CA GLY A 158 40.29 -10.37 14.62
C GLY A 158 40.33 -11.61 15.55
N ASN A 159 39.20 -12.33 15.62
CA ASN A 159 38.96 -13.45 16.56
C ASN A 159 38.91 -13.07 18.04
N TYR A 160 39.21 -11.81 18.38
CA TYR A 160 39.17 -11.33 19.77
C TYR A 160 37.98 -10.41 20.03
N SER A 161 37.81 -9.41 19.18
CA SER A 161 36.65 -8.48 19.26
C SER A 161 35.48 -9.01 18.47
N PRO A 162 34.25 -9.03 19.04
CA PRO A 162 33.04 -9.33 18.27
C PRO A 162 32.86 -8.35 17.12
N ASN A 163 32.47 -8.85 15.96
CA ASN A 163 32.15 -8.03 14.80
C ASN A 163 30.64 -7.73 14.76
N PRO A 164 30.19 -6.45 14.88
CA PRO A 164 28.79 -6.11 14.91
C PRO A 164 28.05 -6.43 13.62
N ALA A 165 28.72 -6.41 12.46
CA ALA A 165 28.11 -6.84 11.21
C ALA A 165 27.71 -8.33 11.23
N GLN A 166 28.62 -9.19 11.76
CA GLN A 166 28.34 -10.60 11.92
C GLN A 166 27.24 -10.84 12.98
N LEU A 167 27.28 -10.10 14.10
CA LEU A 167 26.27 -10.20 15.14
C LEU A 167 24.89 -9.78 14.64
N LEU A 168 24.82 -8.69 13.87
CA LEU A 168 23.56 -8.23 13.26
C LEU A 168 23.04 -9.24 12.25
N ALA A 169 23.87 -9.77 11.36
CA ALA A 169 23.48 -10.78 10.38
C ALA A 169 22.92 -12.04 11.07
N SER A 170 23.60 -12.52 12.13
CA SER A 170 23.13 -13.65 12.92
C SER A 170 21.82 -13.35 13.65
N LEU A 171 21.62 -12.14 14.16
CA LEU A 171 20.36 -11.75 14.78
C LEU A 171 19.23 -11.70 13.76
N LEU A 172 19.46 -11.09 12.59
CA LEU A 172 18.46 -10.98 11.54
C LEU A 172 18.01 -12.34 11.00
N SER A 173 18.93 -13.31 10.90
CA SER A 173 18.60 -14.67 10.46
C SER A 173 17.67 -15.41 11.43
N THR A 174 17.51 -14.94 12.66
CA THR A 174 16.55 -15.53 13.64
C THR A 174 15.12 -15.03 13.46
N PHE A 175 14.87 -14.04 12.59
CA PHE A 175 13.53 -13.50 12.37
C PHE A 175 12.72 -14.27 11.32
N LYS A 176 13.37 -14.98 10.40
CA LYS A 176 12.73 -15.77 9.36
C LYS A 176 13.43 -17.11 9.23
N ASP A 177 12.66 -18.13 8.86
CA ASP A 177 13.19 -19.41 8.43
C ASP A 177 13.60 -19.39 6.95
N ASP A 178 14.13 -20.52 6.47
CA ASP A 178 14.57 -20.69 5.06
C ASP A 178 13.41 -20.61 4.05
N CYS A 179 12.18 -20.72 4.52
CA CYS A 179 10.95 -20.63 3.74
C CYS A 179 10.36 -19.22 3.70
N GLY A 180 11.04 -18.25 4.34
CA GLY A 180 10.61 -16.86 4.41
C GLY A 180 9.55 -16.57 5.47
N ARG A 181 9.13 -17.58 6.26
CA ARG A 181 8.15 -17.42 7.34
C ARG A 181 8.80 -16.75 8.54
N VAL A 182 8.11 -15.77 9.14
CA VAL A 182 8.60 -15.11 10.36
C VAL A 182 8.49 -16.06 11.56
N THR A 183 9.60 -16.22 12.28
CA THR A 183 9.75 -17.16 13.42
C THR A 183 9.51 -16.50 14.76
N VAL A 184 9.26 -15.20 14.79
CA VAL A 184 8.96 -14.46 16.02
C VAL A 184 7.65 -14.97 16.62
N GLU A 185 7.69 -15.44 17.86
CA GLU A 185 6.54 -15.98 18.57
C GLU A 185 5.38 -14.95 18.60
N GLY A 186 4.18 -15.39 18.29
CA GLY A 186 2.98 -14.53 18.25
C GLY A 186 2.85 -13.61 17.04
N PHE A 187 3.79 -13.66 16.09
CA PHE A 187 3.78 -12.73 14.93
C PHE A 187 2.52 -12.87 14.06
N TYR A 188 2.02 -14.08 13.90
CA TYR A 188 0.84 -14.40 13.09
C TYR A 188 -0.44 -14.61 13.90
N ASP A 189 -0.39 -14.50 15.24
CA ASP A 189 -1.54 -14.80 16.10
C ASP A 189 -2.72 -13.88 15.81
N GLY A 190 -3.90 -14.50 15.72
CA GLY A 190 -5.15 -13.81 15.41
C GLY A 190 -5.40 -13.63 13.91
N VAL A 191 -4.45 -14.01 13.04
CA VAL A 191 -4.68 -14.03 11.59
C VAL A 191 -5.39 -15.34 11.25
N VAL A 192 -6.68 -15.23 10.97
CA VAL A 192 -7.55 -16.36 10.61
C VAL A 192 -8.33 -15.98 9.37
N PHE A 193 -8.39 -16.88 8.40
CA PHE A 193 -9.19 -16.72 7.19
C PHE A 193 -10.37 -17.68 7.25
N ASP A 194 -11.58 -17.12 7.23
CA ASP A 194 -12.80 -17.90 7.08
C ASP A 194 -12.97 -18.40 5.63
N GLU A 195 -13.97 -19.24 5.42
CA GLU A 195 -14.22 -19.83 4.09
C GLU A 195 -14.61 -18.79 3.04
N GLU A 196 -15.29 -17.69 3.44
CA GLU A 196 -15.60 -16.60 2.52
C GLU A 196 -14.33 -15.86 2.07
N THR A 197 -13.42 -15.57 2.99
CA THR A 197 -12.13 -14.94 2.70
C THR A 197 -11.27 -15.82 1.82
N LYS A 198 -11.20 -17.13 2.09
CA LYS A 198 -10.46 -18.09 1.24
C LYS A 198 -11.06 -18.20 -0.15
N ALA A 199 -12.40 -18.22 -0.26
CA ALA A 199 -13.09 -18.21 -1.54
C ALA A 199 -12.81 -16.91 -2.32
N ALA A 200 -12.73 -15.77 -1.62
CA ALA A 200 -12.35 -14.51 -2.23
C ALA A 200 -10.90 -14.56 -2.77
N PHE A 201 -9.92 -15.08 -2.00
CA PHE A 201 -8.55 -15.28 -2.49
C PHE A 201 -8.52 -16.13 -3.76
N ALA A 202 -9.22 -17.26 -3.77
CA ALA A 202 -9.26 -18.18 -4.90
C ALA A 202 -9.96 -17.59 -6.14
N SER A 203 -10.82 -16.58 -5.97
CA SER A 203 -11.54 -15.93 -7.07
C SER A 203 -10.74 -14.83 -7.77
N VAL A 204 -9.66 -14.34 -7.15
CA VAL A 204 -8.78 -13.34 -7.78
C VAL A 204 -8.02 -14.01 -8.92
N PRO A 205 -8.08 -13.48 -10.15
CA PRO A 205 -7.49 -14.12 -11.33
C PRO A 205 -5.98 -13.85 -11.44
N ASP A 206 -5.22 -14.12 -10.38
CA ASP A 206 -3.77 -14.03 -10.39
C ASP A 206 -3.13 -15.14 -11.22
N ASP A 207 -2.23 -14.78 -12.11
CA ASP A 207 -1.28 -15.73 -12.75
C ASP A 207 0.04 -15.66 -11.96
N GLU A 208 0.22 -16.56 -11.00
CA GLU A 208 1.40 -16.58 -10.14
C GLU A 208 2.69 -16.82 -10.91
N ASP A 209 2.64 -17.59 -12.01
CA ASP A 209 3.81 -17.77 -12.85
C ASP A 209 4.15 -16.51 -13.64
N ALA A 210 3.16 -15.76 -14.08
CA ALA A 210 3.39 -14.43 -14.66
C ALA A 210 3.92 -13.44 -13.63
N ILE A 211 3.42 -13.46 -12.38
CA ILE A 211 3.95 -12.65 -11.28
C ILE A 211 5.43 -12.99 -11.05
N LYS A 212 5.79 -14.27 -10.87
CA LYS A 212 7.18 -14.70 -10.67
C LYS A 212 8.09 -14.28 -11.82
N ARG A 213 7.64 -14.47 -13.07
CA ARG A 213 8.40 -14.03 -14.26
C ARG A 213 8.60 -12.52 -14.28
N ARG A 214 7.56 -11.74 -13.97
CA ARG A 214 7.62 -10.26 -13.97
C ARG A 214 8.60 -9.71 -12.94
N ILE A 215 8.63 -10.28 -11.73
CA ILE A 215 9.53 -9.84 -10.65
C ILE A 215 10.90 -10.55 -10.68
N GLY A 216 11.10 -11.53 -11.57
CA GLY A 216 12.40 -12.16 -11.81
C GLY A 216 12.82 -13.14 -10.72
N ILE A 217 11.88 -13.90 -10.13
CA ILE A 217 12.19 -14.94 -9.15
C ILE A 217 11.78 -16.33 -9.65
N ALA A 218 12.51 -17.35 -9.21
CA ALA A 218 12.21 -18.74 -9.52
C ALA A 218 11.10 -19.31 -8.62
N GLU A 219 11.14 -18.97 -7.34
CA GLU A 219 10.24 -19.47 -6.30
C GLU A 219 9.81 -18.35 -5.38
N ALA A 220 8.59 -18.42 -4.87
CA ALA A 220 8.06 -17.51 -3.84
C ALA A 220 8.39 -18.05 -2.44
N ASP A 221 8.37 -17.16 -1.41
CA ASP A 221 8.38 -17.58 -0.01
C ASP A 221 7.16 -18.46 0.29
N CYS A 222 7.28 -19.39 1.25
CA CYS A 222 6.21 -20.35 1.59
C CYS A 222 5.19 -19.77 2.61
N VAL A 223 4.87 -18.50 2.53
CA VAL A 223 3.88 -17.87 3.42
C VAL A 223 2.54 -17.81 2.70
N GLY A 224 1.57 -18.64 3.16
CA GLY A 224 0.29 -18.79 2.49
C GLY A 224 0.33 -19.74 1.27
N ALA A 225 -0.84 -20.14 0.80
CA ALA A 225 -1.00 -21.07 -0.33
C ALA A 225 -1.09 -20.35 -1.69
N SER A 226 -1.21 -19.03 -1.70
CA SER A 226 -1.32 -18.21 -2.91
C SER A 226 -0.74 -16.81 -2.67
N TYR A 227 -0.55 -16.05 -3.76
CA TYR A 227 -0.15 -14.64 -3.68
C TYR A 227 -1.12 -13.83 -2.81
N GLN A 228 -2.43 -14.01 -3.02
CA GLN A 228 -3.45 -13.30 -2.23
C GLN A 228 -3.38 -13.68 -0.75
N GLU A 229 -3.23 -14.95 -0.43
CA GLU A 229 -3.09 -15.38 0.95
C GLU A 229 -1.80 -14.82 1.58
N ALA A 230 -0.69 -14.87 0.86
CA ALA A 230 0.61 -14.36 1.32
C ALA A 230 0.56 -12.87 1.70
N ILE A 231 -0.07 -12.03 0.89
CA ILE A 231 -0.18 -10.59 1.19
C ILE A 231 -1.19 -10.29 2.30
N ASN A 232 -2.06 -11.23 2.67
CA ASN A 232 -2.98 -11.11 3.79
C ASN A 232 -2.37 -11.57 5.13
N TYR A 233 -1.13 -12.06 5.15
CA TYR A 233 -0.32 -12.23 6.36
C TYR A 233 0.55 -10.99 6.63
N PRO A 234 0.91 -10.71 7.91
CA PRO A 234 1.93 -9.71 8.23
C PRO A 234 3.28 -10.15 7.69
N SER A 235 4.14 -9.20 7.34
CA SER A 235 5.47 -9.50 6.82
C SER A 235 6.57 -8.72 7.52
N PHE A 236 7.79 -9.30 7.51
CA PHE A 236 9.02 -8.70 8.01
C PHE A 236 10.01 -8.61 6.85
N ASN A 237 10.52 -7.41 6.58
CA ASN A 237 11.43 -7.14 5.48
C ASN A 237 12.65 -6.34 5.95
N ILE A 238 13.83 -6.76 5.52
CA ILE A 238 15.06 -5.99 5.70
C ILE A 238 15.15 -5.01 4.53
N ALA A 239 14.83 -3.75 4.77
CA ALA A 239 14.82 -2.71 3.75
C ALA A 239 16.23 -2.16 3.45
N GLY A 240 17.14 -2.28 4.40
CA GLY A 240 18.52 -1.86 4.23
C GLY A 240 19.45 -2.44 5.28
N LEU A 241 20.72 -2.59 4.91
CA LEU A 241 21.80 -3.04 5.79
C LEU A 241 23.01 -2.15 5.59
N ARG A 242 23.60 -1.71 6.70
CA ARG A 242 24.79 -0.86 6.67
C ARG A 242 25.75 -1.26 7.79
N SER A 243 27.06 -1.31 7.45
CA SER A 243 28.17 -1.41 8.41
C SER A 243 29.35 -0.65 7.80
N ALA A 244 30.56 -1.20 7.80
CA ALA A 244 31.71 -0.60 7.11
C ALA A 244 31.54 -0.51 5.58
N ASP A 245 32.49 0.14 4.92
CA ASP A 245 32.48 0.32 3.47
C ASP A 245 32.87 -0.97 2.71
N VAL A 246 32.39 -1.07 1.48
CA VAL A 246 32.73 -2.13 0.52
C VAL A 246 33.34 -1.53 -0.76
N GLY A 247 33.88 -2.38 -1.64
CA GLY A 247 34.48 -1.92 -2.90
C GLY A 247 35.80 -1.17 -2.70
N ALA A 248 36.03 -0.09 -3.44
CA ALA A 248 37.27 0.66 -3.43
C ALA A 248 37.59 1.41 -2.11
N SER A 249 36.54 1.74 -1.34
CA SER A 249 36.65 2.39 -0.03
C SER A 249 36.86 1.41 1.14
N ARG A 250 36.89 0.10 0.87
CA ARG A 250 37.10 -0.92 1.91
C ARG A 250 38.36 -0.71 2.72
N ARG A 251 38.25 -0.76 4.05
CA ARG A 251 39.36 -0.70 5.00
C ARG A 251 39.52 -2.04 5.74
N THR A 252 40.71 -2.26 6.30
CA THR A 252 41.03 -3.49 7.07
C THR A 252 40.64 -3.31 8.55
N ILE A 253 39.33 -3.22 8.81
CA ILE A 253 38.78 -2.91 10.14
C ILE A 253 37.74 -3.93 10.61
N ILE A 254 37.47 -3.91 11.93
CA ILE A 254 36.25 -4.37 12.58
C ILE A 254 35.46 -3.09 12.87
N PRO A 255 34.25 -2.93 12.33
CA PRO A 255 33.44 -1.73 12.54
C PRO A 255 32.97 -1.62 13.99
N GLU A 256 32.60 -0.41 14.41
CA GLU A 256 32.07 -0.14 15.75
C GLU A 256 30.59 -0.48 15.87
N SER A 257 29.87 -0.49 14.76
CA SER A 257 28.42 -0.78 14.70
C SER A 257 27.99 -1.33 13.36
N ALA A 258 26.78 -1.91 13.33
CA ALA A 258 26.06 -2.29 12.13
C ALA A 258 24.57 -1.99 12.32
N THR A 259 23.91 -1.48 11.28
CA THR A 259 22.51 -1.05 11.34
C THR A 259 21.69 -1.70 10.24
N ALA A 260 20.48 -2.15 10.60
CA ALA A 260 19.45 -2.60 9.67
C ALA A 260 18.22 -1.68 9.74
N ALA A 261 17.68 -1.32 8.60
CA ALA A 261 16.35 -0.71 8.47
C ALA A 261 15.33 -1.84 8.23
N ILE A 262 14.31 -1.91 9.10
CA ILE A 262 13.29 -2.95 9.07
C ILE A 262 11.95 -2.32 8.69
N GLY A 263 11.30 -2.91 7.68
CA GLY A 263 9.92 -2.63 7.30
C GLY A 263 9.04 -3.84 7.55
N MET A 264 7.92 -3.63 8.20
CA MET A 264 6.90 -4.66 8.41
C MET A 264 5.60 -4.22 7.76
N ARG A 265 4.89 -5.16 7.13
CA ARG A 265 3.50 -4.95 6.77
C ARG A 265 2.61 -5.54 7.85
N THR A 266 1.57 -4.81 8.21
CA THR A 266 0.58 -5.22 9.21
C THR A 266 -0.74 -5.56 8.54
N VAL A 267 -1.52 -6.41 9.20
CA VAL A 267 -2.89 -6.75 8.82
C VAL A 267 -3.82 -6.42 9.99
N PRO A 268 -5.15 -6.44 9.86
CA PRO A 268 -6.06 -6.01 10.94
C PRO A 268 -5.77 -6.68 12.30
N ALA A 269 -5.46 -7.97 12.31
CA ALA A 269 -5.16 -8.73 13.53
C ALA A 269 -3.81 -8.38 14.17
N THR A 270 -2.91 -7.71 13.44
CA THR A 270 -1.54 -7.45 13.87
C THR A 270 -1.19 -5.95 13.80
N PRO A 271 -1.73 -5.13 14.71
CA PRO A 271 -1.50 -3.69 14.70
C PRO A 271 0.00 -3.36 14.88
N PRO A 272 0.48 -2.21 14.36
CA PRO A 272 1.89 -1.81 14.34
C PRO A 272 2.60 -1.95 15.69
N GLN A 273 1.98 -1.48 16.76
CA GLN A 273 2.58 -1.50 18.10
C GLN A 273 2.81 -2.92 18.62
N ARG A 274 1.92 -3.86 18.28
CA ARG A 274 2.08 -5.27 18.62
C ARG A 274 3.32 -5.86 17.93
N LEU A 275 3.46 -5.67 16.61
CA LEU A 275 4.61 -6.20 15.87
C LEU A 275 5.93 -5.59 16.33
N LEU A 276 5.96 -4.29 16.62
CA LEU A 276 7.12 -3.62 17.19
C LEU A 276 7.50 -4.19 18.57
N SER A 277 6.50 -4.46 19.41
CA SER A 277 6.73 -5.08 20.74
C SER A 277 7.26 -6.51 20.63
N LEU A 278 6.71 -7.31 19.71
CA LEU A 278 7.18 -8.68 19.46
C LEU A 278 8.62 -8.70 18.92
N ALA A 279 8.95 -7.80 17.99
CA ALA A 279 10.31 -7.67 17.48
C ALA A 279 11.29 -7.29 18.59
N ARG A 280 10.92 -6.36 19.47
CA ARG A 280 11.72 -5.97 20.66
C ARG A 280 11.94 -7.15 21.59
N ALA A 281 10.90 -7.89 21.93
CA ALA A 281 10.98 -9.06 22.79
C ALA A 281 11.85 -10.15 22.17
N HIS A 282 11.74 -10.38 20.86
CA HIS A 282 12.58 -11.34 20.16
C HIS A 282 14.07 -10.98 20.22
N ILE A 283 14.42 -9.71 19.97
CA ILE A 283 15.81 -9.22 20.08
C ILE A 283 16.36 -9.49 21.50
N GLN A 284 15.58 -9.21 22.53
CA GLN A 284 15.97 -9.46 23.92
C GLN A 284 16.12 -10.97 24.21
N ALA A 285 15.22 -11.80 23.69
CA ALA A 285 15.29 -13.26 23.80
C ALA A 285 16.53 -13.85 23.11
N GLN A 286 17.08 -13.18 22.09
CA GLN A 286 18.37 -13.52 21.47
C GLN A 286 19.58 -13.06 22.29
N GLY A 287 19.36 -12.56 23.51
CA GLY A 287 20.41 -12.20 24.48
C GLY A 287 20.98 -10.78 24.27
N TYR A 288 20.28 -9.91 23.53
CA TYR A 288 20.70 -8.51 23.38
C TYR A 288 20.11 -7.63 24.48
N HIS A 289 20.96 -6.84 25.11
CA HIS A 289 20.52 -5.73 25.94
C HIS A 289 20.22 -4.52 25.08
N LEU A 290 18.98 -3.98 25.19
CA LEU A 290 18.54 -2.82 24.43
C LEU A 290 18.87 -1.54 25.20
N VAL A 291 19.66 -0.69 24.58
CA VAL A 291 20.06 0.63 25.10
C VAL A 291 19.20 1.76 24.51
N ASP A 292 19.25 2.93 25.12
CA ASP A 292 18.50 4.13 24.68
C ASP A 292 19.32 5.05 23.77
N GLY A 293 20.19 4.50 22.92
CA GLY A 293 21.05 5.24 22.01
C GLY A 293 22.45 4.65 21.94
N VAL A 294 23.47 5.49 22.02
CA VAL A 294 24.87 5.01 22.09
C VAL A 294 25.13 4.41 23.47
N PRO A 295 25.65 3.16 23.56
CA PRO A 295 25.89 2.52 24.83
C PRO A 295 26.83 3.29 25.74
N THR A 296 26.49 3.38 27.02
CA THR A 296 27.36 3.91 28.09
C THR A 296 28.55 2.99 28.37
N GLU A 297 29.54 3.49 29.09
CA GLU A 297 30.70 2.68 29.51
C GLU A 297 30.28 1.52 30.39
N GLU A 298 29.35 1.74 31.31
CA GLU A 298 28.82 0.71 32.21
C GLU A 298 28.10 -0.39 31.43
N GLU A 299 27.24 -0.04 30.46
CA GLU A 299 26.56 -1.00 29.62
C GLU A 299 27.55 -1.84 28.80
N ARG A 300 28.58 -1.22 28.22
CA ARG A 300 29.63 -1.90 27.45
C ARG A 300 30.42 -2.92 28.30
N GLN A 301 30.62 -2.64 29.58
CA GLN A 301 31.35 -3.53 30.49
C GLN A 301 30.43 -4.59 31.10
N THR A 302 29.12 -4.35 31.11
CA THR A 302 28.14 -5.25 31.76
C THR A 302 27.55 -6.25 30.77
N TYR A 303 27.23 -5.82 29.57
CA TYR A 303 26.47 -6.63 28.61
C TYR A 303 27.32 -7.02 27.40
N PRO A 304 27.40 -8.33 27.07
CA PRO A 304 28.22 -8.81 25.96
C PRO A 304 27.61 -8.50 24.57
N ARG A 305 26.28 -8.23 24.50
CA ARG A 305 25.55 -7.92 23.28
C ARG A 305 24.68 -6.72 23.51
N LEU A 306 24.97 -5.64 22.79
CA LEU A 306 24.27 -4.36 22.90
C LEU A 306 23.59 -4.02 21.58
N ALA A 307 22.34 -3.61 21.66
CA ALA A 307 21.61 -3.13 20.50
C ALA A 307 20.73 -1.92 20.85
N TYR A 308 20.53 -1.06 19.88
CA TYR A 308 19.57 0.04 19.92
C TYR A 308 18.48 -0.21 18.88
N MET A 309 17.24 -0.18 19.32
CA MET A 309 16.07 -0.23 18.45
C MET A 309 15.34 1.11 18.55
N THR A 310 15.19 1.83 17.45
CA THR A 310 14.39 3.06 17.43
C THR A 310 12.97 2.79 17.90
N LYS A 311 12.24 3.84 18.34
CA LYS A 311 10.85 3.68 18.82
C LYS A 311 9.94 3.07 17.76
N GLY A 312 10.29 3.28 16.50
CA GLY A 312 9.47 2.87 15.36
C GLY A 312 8.13 3.61 15.28
N GLY A 313 7.42 3.36 14.23
CA GLY A 313 6.09 3.93 14.00
C GLY A 313 5.38 3.15 12.92
N GLY A 314 4.13 3.53 12.62
CA GLY A 314 3.39 2.88 11.55
C GLY A 314 1.95 3.32 11.46
N ALA A 315 1.30 2.91 10.36
CA ALA A 315 -0.12 3.08 10.10
C ALA A 315 -0.84 1.73 10.24
N PRO A 316 -2.02 1.68 10.86
CA PRO A 316 -2.77 0.45 10.98
C PRO A 316 -3.35 0.01 9.62
N ALA A 317 -3.50 -1.29 9.43
CA ALA A 317 -4.29 -1.84 8.35
C ALA A 317 -5.78 -1.46 8.49
N LEU A 318 -6.49 -1.43 7.38
CA LEU A 318 -7.93 -1.30 7.32
C LEU A 318 -8.51 -2.51 6.59
N GLN A 319 -9.64 -3.01 7.05
CA GLN A 319 -10.45 -3.97 6.31
C GLN A 319 -11.93 -3.77 6.64
N THR A 320 -12.73 -3.56 5.63
CA THR A 320 -14.18 -3.66 5.69
C THR A 320 -14.57 -5.14 5.49
N PRO A 321 -15.49 -5.71 6.27
CA PRO A 321 -15.92 -7.10 6.09
C PRO A 321 -16.41 -7.37 4.65
N LEU A 322 -16.12 -8.55 4.12
CA LEU A 322 -16.55 -8.95 2.77
C LEU A 322 -18.08 -8.98 2.63
N THR A 323 -18.78 -9.22 3.73
CA THR A 323 -20.25 -9.20 3.84
C THR A 323 -20.85 -7.81 4.01
N ALA A 324 -20.03 -6.75 4.13
CA ALA A 324 -20.53 -5.41 4.37
C ALA A 324 -21.49 -4.94 3.26
N PRO A 325 -22.63 -4.31 3.61
CA PRO A 325 -23.63 -3.84 2.64
C PRO A 325 -23.03 -2.96 1.53
N VAL A 326 -22.05 -2.11 1.85
CA VAL A 326 -21.37 -1.27 0.87
C VAL A 326 -20.61 -2.09 -0.15
N GLY A 327 -19.93 -3.17 0.25
CA GLY A 327 -19.23 -4.06 -0.67
C GLY A 327 -20.21 -4.75 -1.61
N ASN A 328 -21.31 -5.27 -1.09
CA ASN A 328 -22.36 -5.90 -1.89
C ASN A 328 -23.00 -4.91 -2.88
N TRP A 329 -23.25 -3.68 -2.45
CA TRP A 329 -23.76 -2.61 -3.31
C TRP A 329 -22.84 -2.31 -4.48
N ILE A 330 -21.53 -2.14 -4.24
CA ILE A 330 -20.54 -1.90 -5.31
C ILE A 330 -20.48 -3.11 -6.25
N VAL A 331 -20.41 -4.32 -5.72
CA VAL A 331 -20.34 -5.57 -6.52
C VAL A 331 -21.58 -5.72 -7.40
N THR A 332 -22.77 -5.47 -6.87
CA THR A 332 -24.03 -5.53 -7.63
C THR A 332 -24.00 -4.51 -8.77
N SER A 333 -23.73 -3.25 -8.46
CA SER A 333 -23.67 -2.17 -9.46
C SER A 333 -22.67 -2.45 -10.59
N LEU A 334 -21.46 -2.88 -10.25
CA LEU A 334 -20.44 -3.21 -11.25
C LEU A 334 -20.84 -4.44 -12.08
N THR A 335 -21.47 -5.44 -11.46
CA THR A 335 -21.96 -6.63 -12.18
C THR A 335 -23.04 -6.26 -13.19
N GLU A 336 -23.98 -5.41 -12.82
CA GLU A 336 -25.03 -4.91 -13.72
C GLU A 336 -24.45 -4.03 -14.84
N THR A 337 -23.48 -3.17 -14.52
CA THR A 337 -22.85 -2.26 -15.47
C THR A 337 -22.00 -2.97 -16.53
N PHE A 338 -21.26 -4.02 -16.12
CA PHE A 338 -20.27 -4.69 -16.99
C PHE A 338 -20.70 -6.09 -17.46
N GLY A 339 -21.75 -6.67 -16.88
CA GLY A 339 -22.24 -8.02 -17.23
C GLY A 339 -21.40 -9.14 -16.63
N GLU A 340 -20.40 -8.83 -15.80
CA GLU A 340 -19.57 -9.80 -15.10
C GLU A 340 -19.26 -9.31 -13.68
N ALA A 341 -19.06 -10.26 -12.75
CA ALA A 341 -18.68 -9.91 -11.40
C ALA A 341 -17.28 -9.28 -11.33
N PRO A 342 -17.10 -8.22 -10.53
CA PRO A 342 -15.78 -7.61 -10.35
C PRO A 342 -14.82 -8.52 -9.59
N VAL A 343 -13.52 -8.26 -9.74
CA VAL A 343 -12.49 -8.85 -8.89
C VAL A 343 -12.65 -8.31 -7.47
N ARG A 344 -12.77 -9.20 -6.49
CA ARG A 344 -12.91 -8.85 -5.06
C ARG A 344 -11.59 -9.10 -4.34
N ILE A 345 -10.93 -8.05 -3.91
CA ILE A 345 -9.65 -8.13 -3.19
C ILE A 345 -9.88 -7.84 -1.71
N PRO A 346 -9.74 -8.85 -0.82
CA PRO A 346 -9.95 -8.65 0.62
C PRO A 346 -9.00 -7.61 1.22
N LEU A 347 -7.71 -7.62 0.83
CA LEU A 347 -6.71 -6.70 1.35
C LEU A 347 -5.65 -6.43 0.28
N MET A 348 -5.50 -5.20 -0.14
CA MET A 348 -4.42 -4.82 -1.07
C MET A 348 -3.07 -4.66 -0.35
N GLY A 349 -1.98 -4.85 -1.09
CA GLY A 349 -0.62 -4.81 -0.55
C GLY A 349 -0.11 -3.42 -0.16
N GLY A 350 -0.58 -2.37 -0.83
CA GLY A 350 -0.26 -0.97 -0.55
C GLY A 350 -0.94 -0.44 0.71
N THR A 351 -0.57 0.76 1.14
CA THR A 351 -1.23 1.48 2.25
C THR A 351 -1.73 2.80 1.71
N VAL A 352 -3.01 3.10 1.89
CA VAL A 352 -3.63 4.39 1.55
C VAL A 352 -4.03 5.15 2.83
N PRO A 353 -4.20 6.48 2.81
CA PRO A 353 -4.34 7.31 4.01
C PRO A 353 -5.73 7.26 4.66
N THR A 354 -6.28 6.08 4.85
CA THR A 354 -7.61 5.89 5.46
C THR A 354 -7.69 6.28 6.93
N SER A 355 -6.55 6.39 7.62
CA SER A 355 -6.53 6.69 9.06
C SER A 355 -7.23 8.02 9.40
N GLY A 356 -7.12 9.02 8.54
CA GLY A 356 -7.83 10.30 8.67
C GLY A 356 -9.34 10.18 8.54
N LEU A 357 -9.82 9.28 7.68
CA LEU A 357 -11.24 9.08 7.41
C LEU A 357 -11.95 8.20 8.45
N ARG A 358 -11.21 7.40 9.22
CA ARG A 358 -11.76 6.51 10.25
C ARG A 358 -12.60 7.23 11.31
N ALA A 359 -12.29 8.50 11.57
CA ALA A 359 -13.03 9.32 12.53
C ALA A 359 -14.51 9.50 12.15
N LEU A 360 -14.88 9.28 10.89
CA LEU A 360 -16.28 9.34 10.43
C LEU A 360 -17.09 8.09 10.83
N GLY A 361 -16.43 6.99 11.22
CA GLY A 361 -17.11 5.76 11.65
C GLY A 361 -17.81 4.96 10.55
N ALA A 362 -17.77 5.43 9.30
CA ALA A 362 -18.36 4.75 8.16
C ALA A 362 -17.42 3.68 7.58
N PRO A 363 -17.94 2.57 7.01
CA PRO A 363 -17.13 1.61 6.29
C PRO A 363 -16.45 2.26 5.09
N ILE A 364 -15.19 1.88 4.84
CA ILE A 364 -14.37 2.41 3.75
C ILE A 364 -14.09 1.30 2.75
N MET A 365 -14.41 1.55 1.49
CA MET A 365 -14.09 0.68 0.35
C MET A 365 -13.18 1.42 -0.62
N LEU A 366 -12.32 0.69 -1.34
CA LEU A 366 -11.57 1.26 -2.44
C LEU A 366 -12.18 0.76 -3.76
N LEU A 367 -12.39 1.68 -4.67
CA LEU A 367 -12.86 1.43 -6.02
C LEU A 367 -11.80 1.96 -7.00
N PRO A 368 -10.74 1.18 -7.25
CA PRO A 368 -9.71 1.56 -8.19
C PRO A 368 -10.26 1.57 -9.63
N LEU A 369 -9.92 2.63 -10.39
CA LEU A 369 -10.49 2.86 -11.72
C LEU A 369 -9.43 2.93 -12.83
N VAL A 370 -8.15 2.99 -12.46
CA VAL A 370 -7.04 3.17 -13.41
C VAL A 370 -6.30 1.86 -13.66
N ASN A 371 -5.62 1.76 -14.81
CA ASN A 371 -4.88 0.56 -15.19
C ASN A 371 -3.75 0.23 -14.21
N ALA A 372 -3.48 -1.06 -14.00
CA ALA A 372 -2.46 -1.53 -13.06
C ALA A 372 -1.02 -1.20 -13.49
N ASP A 373 -0.81 -1.01 -14.79
CA ASP A 373 0.47 -0.70 -15.43
C ASP A 373 0.65 0.80 -15.72
N ASN A 374 0.14 1.64 -14.81
CA ASN A 374 0.08 3.09 -14.96
C ASN A 374 1.38 3.84 -14.58
N ASN A 375 2.39 3.16 -14.03
CA ASN A 375 3.63 3.75 -13.51
C ASN A 375 3.41 4.87 -12.46
N GLN A 376 2.36 4.77 -11.63
CA GLN A 376 2.18 5.71 -10.51
C GLN A 376 3.46 5.79 -9.66
N HIS A 377 3.77 6.96 -9.10
CA HIS A 377 4.98 7.30 -8.35
C HIS A 377 6.30 7.21 -9.14
N ALA A 378 6.26 6.82 -10.42
CA ALA A 378 7.43 6.75 -11.29
C ALA A 378 7.34 7.72 -12.48
N ALA A 379 8.40 7.80 -13.28
CA ALA A 379 8.37 8.51 -14.56
C ALA A 379 7.45 7.79 -15.56
N ASN A 380 6.94 8.55 -16.53
CA ASN A 380 6.01 8.05 -17.55
C ASN A 380 4.71 7.48 -16.98
N GLU A 381 4.22 8.07 -15.88
CA GLU A 381 2.88 7.79 -15.38
C GLU A 381 1.84 8.00 -16.49
N ASN A 382 0.88 7.05 -16.58
CA ASN A 382 -0.05 7.06 -17.67
C ASN A 382 -1.41 6.45 -17.30
N MET A 383 -2.44 6.90 -17.98
CA MET A 383 -3.78 6.33 -17.89
C MET A 383 -4.23 5.81 -19.23
N ARG A 384 -4.75 4.59 -19.28
CA ARG A 384 -5.33 3.98 -20.48
C ARG A 384 -6.71 4.57 -20.73
N ILE A 385 -6.99 4.99 -21.97
CA ILE A 385 -8.24 5.65 -22.33
C ILE A 385 -9.47 4.75 -22.10
N GLY A 386 -9.35 3.45 -22.36
CA GLY A 386 -10.40 2.48 -22.06
C GLY A 386 -10.78 2.42 -20.58
N ASN A 387 -9.78 2.56 -19.69
CA ASN A 387 -10.03 2.62 -18.24
C ASN A 387 -10.78 3.90 -17.84
N TYR A 388 -10.50 5.03 -18.51
CA TYR A 388 -11.27 6.25 -18.28
C TYR A 388 -12.76 6.05 -18.59
N TYR A 389 -13.09 5.51 -19.75
CA TYR A 389 -14.50 5.24 -20.11
C TYR A 389 -15.14 4.19 -19.19
N ALA A 390 -14.40 3.14 -18.84
CA ALA A 390 -14.88 2.14 -17.88
C ALA A 390 -15.14 2.75 -16.51
N GLY A 391 -14.25 3.64 -16.02
CA GLY A 391 -14.42 4.35 -14.75
C GLY A 391 -15.65 5.26 -14.74
N VAL A 392 -15.88 6.02 -15.82
CA VAL A 392 -17.11 6.83 -15.95
C VAL A 392 -18.36 5.94 -15.88
N ARG A 393 -18.38 4.81 -16.61
CA ARG A 393 -19.50 3.85 -16.57
C ARG A 393 -19.70 3.24 -15.20
N ALA A 394 -18.61 2.86 -14.51
CA ALA A 394 -18.67 2.32 -13.16
C ALA A 394 -19.30 3.30 -12.17
N LEU A 395 -18.85 4.56 -12.19
CA LEU A 395 -19.38 5.61 -11.31
C LEU A 395 -20.81 6.00 -11.65
N HIS A 396 -21.15 6.07 -12.93
CA HIS A 396 -22.52 6.30 -13.39
C HIS A 396 -23.47 5.21 -12.91
N GLY A 397 -23.13 3.93 -13.12
CA GLY A 397 -23.90 2.81 -12.63
C GLY A 397 -24.05 2.80 -11.10
N LEU A 398 -22.95 3.10 -10.40
CA LEU A 398 -22.96 3.15 -8.94
C LEU A 398 -23.90 4.24 -8.40
N MET A 399 -23.95 5.40 -9.04
CA MET A 399 -24.86 6.49 -8.64
C MET A 399 -26.33 6.14 -8.88
N LEU A 400 -26.64 5.29 -9.85
CA LEU A 400 -28.00 4.84 -10.18
C LEU A 400 -28.43 3.59 -9.40
N THR A 401 -27.52 2.97 -8.65
CA THR A 401 -27.83 1.79 -7.83
C THR A 401 -28.26 2.24 -6.43
N PRO A 402 -29.49 1.91 -5.95
CA PRO A 402 -29.92 2.26 -4.61
C PRO A 402 -29.01 1.62 -3.54
N PHE A 403 -28.53 2.42 -2.60
CA PHE A 403 -27.80 1.95 -1.43
C PHE A 403 -28.74 1.83 -0.23
N ASN A 404 -29.21 0.64 0.03
CA ASN A 404 -29.91 0.31 1.27
C ASN A 404 -28.85 0.00 2.34
N GLY A 405 -28.23 1.05 2.91
CA GLY A 405 -27.32 0.91 4.04
C GLY A 405 -28.03 0.07 5.11
N GLY A 406 -27.37 -0.99 5.57
CA GLY A 406 -27.97 -1.97 6.49
C GLY A 406 -28.67 -1.36 7.70
N THR A 407 -29.87 -0.93 7.51
CA THR A 407 -30.84 -0.85 8.56
C THR A 407 -31.21 -2.28 8.87
N GLU A 408 -30.51 -2.93 9.82
CA GLU A 408 -31.17 -3.94 10.61
C GLU A 408 -32.45 -3.28 11.07
N GLU A 409 -33.60 -3.77 10.59
CA GLU A 409 -34.89 -3.55 11.26
C GLU A 409 -34.63 -3.90 12.72
N LYS A 410 -34.57 -2.90 13.57
CA LYS A 410 -34.75 -3.09 14.99
C LYS A 410 -36.21 -3.49 15.12
N ASP A 411 -36.45 -4.79 14.99
CA ASP A 411 -37.70 -5.38 15.46
C ASP A 411 -37.89 -5.00 16.94
N ASN A 412 -38.88 -4.18 17.15
CA ASN A 412 -39.40 -3.78 18.49
C ASN A 412 -39.90 -4.97 19.27
#